data_a8f9b66f87237c1dc72801dc747df203
#
_entry.id   a8f9b66f87237c1dc72801dc747df203
#
_cell.length_a   1.000
_cell.length_b   1.000
_cell.length_c   1.000
_cell.angle_alpha   90.00
_cell.angle_beta   90.00
_cell.angle_gamma   90.00
#
_symmetry.space_group_name_H-M   'P 1'
#
loop_
_entity.id
_entity.type
_entity.pdbx_description
1 polymer ?
#
loop_
_entity_poly.entity_id
_entity_poly.type
_entity_poly.pdbx_seq_one_letter_code
_entity_poly.pdbx_strand_id
1 'polypeptide(L)'
;MKKIMEKVSILALSFILTTSFSISSAQSAMFAYYRGIPHSMIELLVSLPSAGIMVSLIFNKWIGRLFSERQMIVTGLVAYALCGFIPLISPAYPVVFLSRIIFGMAVGLLNVSAIAIISERYKGKERVQTLGIRGSAEVVGTAVLTFGVSLLIRFGWQAAFLVYGISIPILLLYLLFVPYGSMTEAVEEKHRDVKMTGEQWRTALGLAVVAASIVLSNVMITVRIPSVVEQVGHGTAQTAGIILAAMQFVGILAGLAFSPLTQLFRDRLLVVSGVAYGLTQLLIGVSTNLWMLAIVTILAGFAYSVALTTVYNVLSDQMPAGVLSQATSIAVLGCSAGSIATTFVLSLLGTISSAPAFIFGFSGILMILISFFGLWIVRKSGK
;
A
#
# COMPACT_ATOMS: atom_id res chain seq x y z
N MET A 1 16.24 28.48 -3.00
CA MET A 1 15.56 27.80 -4.11
C MET A 1 16.09 26.38 -4.32
N LYS A 2 17.41 26.14 -4.51
CA LYS A 2 17.96 24.77 -4.72
C LYS A 2 17.60 23.76 -3.63
N LYS A 3 17.73 24.10 -2.34
CA LYS A 3 17.37 23.20 -1.21
C LYS A 3 15.88 22.83 -1.17
N ILE A 4 14.99 23.74 -1.57
CA ILE A 4 13.55 23.45 -1.64
C ILE A 4 13.26 22.48 -2.77
N MET A 5 13.86 22.70 -3.96
CA MET A 5 13.70 21.81 -5.12
C MET A 5 14.29 20.43 -4.85
N GLU A 6 15.40 20.32 -4.14
CA GLU A 6 15.97 19.06 -3.68
C GLU A 6 14.97 18.31 -2.77
N LYS A 7 14.41 18.99 -1.76
CA LYS A 7 13.42 18.39 -0.86
C LYS A 7 12.16 17.93 -1.60
N VAL A 8 11.67 18.75 -2.54
CA VAL A 8 10.52 18.39 -3.39
C VAL A 8 10.84 17.17 -4.24
N SER A 9 12.04 17.10 -4.84
CA SER A 9 12.46 15.96 -5.67
C SER A 9 12.56 14.65 -4.88
N ILE A 10 13.05 14.71 -3.65
CA ILE A 10 13.12 13.55 -2.75
C ILE A 10 11.71 13.11 -2.33
N LEU A 11 10.84 14.06 -1.99
CA LEU A 11 9.46 13.76 -1.60
C LEU A 11 8.61 13.26 -2.78
N ALA A 12 8.93 13.69 -4.01
CA ALA A 12 8.26 13.21 -5.22
C ALA A 12 8.45 11.69 -5.44
N LEU A 13 9.56 11.10 -4.96
CA LEU A 13 9.74 9.64 -4.98
C LEU A 13 8.61 8.92 -4.24
N SER A 14 8.14 9.52 -3.15
CA SER A 14 7.11 8.92 -2.31
C SER A 14 5.72 8.93 -2.95
N PHE A 15 5.50 9.81 -3.91
CA PHE A 15 4.24 9.93 -4.64
C PHE A 15 3.83 8.66 -5.41
N ILE A 16 4.80 7.80 -5.74
CA ILE A 16 4.57 6.60 -6.56
C ILE A 16 4.68 5.28 -5.79
N LEU A 17 5.01 5.29 -4.50
CA LEU A 17 5.38 4.07 -3.76
C LEU A 17 4.21 3.11 -3.50
N THR A 18 2.98 3.60 -3.41
CA THR A 18 1.79 2.77 -3.11
C THR A 18 0.81 2.67 -4.29
N THR A 19 1.23 3.10 -5.47
CA THR A 19 0.38 3.23 -6.67
C THR A 19 0.14 1.93 -7.42
N SER A 20 0.67 0.81 -6.93
CA SER A 20 0.52 -0.51 -7.55
C SER A 20 -0.93 -0.92 -7.76
N PHE A 21 -1.82 -0.48 -6.86
CA PHE A 21 -3.26 -0.77 -6.89
C PHE A 21 -4.08 0.22 -7.70
N SER A 22 -3.49 1.31 -8.19
CA SER A 22 -4.23 2.35 -8.90
C SER A 22 -4.96 1.85 -10.16
N ILE A 23 -4.46 0.77 -10.78
CA ILE A 23 -5.08 0.16 -11.96
C ILE A 23 -6.27 -0.76 -11.64
N SER A 24 -6.67 -0.91 -10.39
CA SER A 24 -7.76 -1.84 -10.01
C SER A 24 -9.09 -1.56 -10.73
N SER A 25 -9.39 -0.29 -11.01
CA SER A 25 -10.58 0.08 -11.79
C SER A 25 -10.55 -0.39 -13.25
N ALA A 26 -9.36 -0.69 -13.82
CA ALA A 26 -9.23 -1.24 -15.15
C ALA A 26 -9.55 -2.74 -15.23
N GLN A 27 -9.72 -3.39 -14.09
CA GLN A 27 -9.86 -4.85 -13.97
C GLN A 27 -11.08 -5.41 -14.70
N SER A 28 -12.23 -4.72 -14.61
CA SER A 28 -13.45 -5.12 -15.36
C SER A 28 -13.21 -5.15 -16.87
N ALA A 29 -12.51 -4.16 -17.41
CA ALA A 29 -12.16 -4.13 -18.83
C ALA A 29 -11.11 -5.20 -19.19
N MET A 30 -10.21 -5.53 -18.25
CA MET A 30 -9.25 -6.64 -18.42
C MET A 30 -9.96 -8.00 -18.44
N PHE A 31 -11.01 -8.23 -17.63
CA PHE A 31 -11.82 -9.44 -17.68
C PHE A 31 -12.48 -9.63 -19.06
N ALA A 32 -12.99 -8.54 -19.63
CA ALA A 32 -13.58 -8.58 -20.96
C ALA A 32 -12.55 -8.85 -22.08
N TYR A 33 -11.32 -8.39 -21.91
CA TYR A 33 -10.23 -8.57 -22.87
C TYR A 33 -9.61 -9.97 -22.82
N TYR A 34 -9.26 -10.45 -21.62
CA TYR A 34 -8.61 -11.74 -21.40
C TYR A 34 -9.62 -12.89 -21.28
N ARG A 35 -10.48 -13.06 -22.31
CA ARG A 35 -11.46 -14.15 -22.38
C ARG A 35 -10.75 -15.51 -22.33
N GLY A 36 -11.14 -16.36 -21.38
CA GLY A 36 -10.54 -17.70 -21.19
C GLY A 36 -9.44 -17.75 -20.13
N ILE A 37 -9.01 -16.63 -19.57
CA ILE A 37 -8.16 -16.60 -18.38
C ILE A 37 -9.05 -16.49 -17.13
N PRO A 38 -8.83 -17.33 -16.10
CA PRO A 38 -9.60 -17.26 -14.87
C PRO A 38 -9.56 -15.85 -14.25
N HIS A 39 -10.67 -15.36 -13.71
CA HIS A 39 -10.76 -14.03 -13.10
C HIS A 39 -9.72 -13.84 -11.97
N SER A 40 -9.46 -14.88 -11.17
CA SER A 40 -8.43 -14.86 -10.12
C SER A 40 -7.02 -14.57 -10.66
N MET A 41 -6.70 -15.03 -11.87
CA MET A 41 -5.42 -14.75 -12.51
C MET A 41 -5.32 -13.28 -12.95
N ILE A 42 -6.44 -12.68 -13.36
CA ILE A 42 -6.48 -11.26 -13.73
C ILE A 42 -6.44 -10.39 -12.46
N GLU A 43 -7.14 -10.77 -11.40
CA GLU A 43 -7.06 -10.14 -10.07
C GLU A 43 -5.63 -10.17 -9.52
N LEU A 44 -4.91 -11.26 -9.78
CA LEU A 44 -3.51 -11.39 -9.40
C LEU A 44 -2.61 -10.31 -10.02
N LEU A 45 -2.88 -9.86 -11.25
CA LEU A 45 -2.10 -8.78 -11.87
C LEU A 45 -2.11 -7.47 -11.06
N VAL A 46 -3.15 -7.23 -10.27
CA VAL A 46 -3.26 -6.04 -9.41
C VAL A 46 -2.46 -6.21 -8.12
N SER A 47 -2.48 -7.39 -7.51
CA SER A 47 -1.79 -7.69 -6.24
C SER A 47 -0.35 -8.16 -6.42
N LEU A 48 0.02 -8.65 -7.61
CA LEU A 48 1.34 -9.23 -7.92
C LEU A 48 2.53 -8.30 -7.66
N PRO A 49 2.43 -6.96 -7.87
CA PRO A 49 3.50 -6.06 -7.48
C PRO A 49 3.92 -6.17 -6.01
N SER A 50 3.00 -6.54 -5.11
CA SER A 50 3.34 -6.74 -3.70
C SER A 50 4.33 -7.89 -3.48
N ALA A 51 4.29 -8.92 -4.34
CA ALA A 51 5.31 -9.98 -4.33
C ALA A 51 6.69 -9.43 -4.75
N GLY A 52 6.73 -8.61 -5.79
CA GLY A 52 7.96 -7.92 -6.22
C GLY A 52 8.53 -7.00 -5.12
N ILE A 53 7.66 -6.22 -4.45
CA ILE A 53 8.05 -5.38 -3.30
C ILE A 53 8.67 -6.25 -2.21
N MET A 54 8.02 -7.37 -1.85
CA MET A 54 8.51 -8.28 -0.81
C MET A 54 9.88 -8.86 -1.17
N VAL A 55 10.09 -9.27 -2.42
CA VAL A 55 11.41 -9.74 -2.91
C VAL A 55 12.46 -8.65 -2.74
N SER A 56 12.19 -7.41 -3.17
CA SER A 56 13.14 -6.30 -3.00
C SER A 56 13.45 -6.00 -1.53
N LEU A 57 12.47 -6.07 -0.63
CA LEU A 57 12.69 -5.85 0.82
C LEU A 57 13.59 -6.94 1.42
N ILE A 58 13.36 -8.20 1.06
CA ILE A 58 14.16 -9.34 1.55
C ILE A 58 15.61 -9.23 1.06
N PHE A 59 15.79 -8.92 -0.22
CA PHE A 59 17.12 -8.85 -0.84
C PHE A 59 17.79 -7.47 -0.75
N ASN A 60 17.14 -6.49 -0.11
CA ASN A 60 17.63 -5.11 -0.03
C ASN A 60 19.08 -5.00 0.46
N LYS A 61 19.46 -5.76 1.49
CA LYS A 61 20.82 -5.77 2.04
C LYS A 61 21.86 -6.22 1.00
N TRP A 62 21.51 -7.15 0.11
CA TRP A 62 22.38 -7.63 -0.95
C TRP A 62 22.45 -6.65 -2.11
N ILE A 63 21.29 -6.08 -2.47
CA ILE A 63 21.19 -5.07 -3.54
C ILE A 63 21.99 -3.83 -3.16
N GLY A 64 21.88 -3.36 -1.90
CA GLY A 64 22.63 -2.20 -1.41
C GLY A 64 24.14 -2.39 -1.32
N ARG A 65 24.66 -3.63 -1.41
CA ARG A 65 26.10 -3.91 -1.57
C ARG A 65 26.59 -3.78 -3.02
N LEU A 66 25.68 -3.97 -3.98
CA LEU A 66 25.99 -3.98 -5.41
C LEU A 66 25.71 -2.62 -6.06
N PHE A 67 24.72 -1.90 -5.58
CA PHE A 67 24.25 -0.65 -6.16
C PHE A 67 24.31 0.47 -5.12
N SER A 68 24.80 1.63 -5.55
CA SER A 68 24.67 2.86 -4.75
C SER A 68 23.20 3.28 -4.66
N GLU A 69 22.83 4.03 -3.62
CA GLU A 69 21.45 4.48 -3.41
C GLU A 69 20.89 5.27 -4.61
N ARG A 70 21.73 6.11 -5.22
CA ARG A 70 21.37 6.82 -6.45
C ARG A 70 21.08 5.86 -7.61
N GLN A 71 21.91 4.83 -7.79
CA GLN A 71 21.67 3.81 -8.81
C GLN A 71 20.36 3.07 -8.55
N MET A 72 20.07 2.72 -7.29
CA MET A 72 18.81 2.08 -6.92
C MET A 72 17.60 2.98 -7.25
N ILE A 73 17.67 4.29 -6.97
CA ILE A 73 16.60 5.23 -7.29
C ILE A 73 16.42 5.37 -8.81
N VAL A 74 17.51 5.58 -9.54
CA VAL A 74 17.43 5.77 -11.00
C VAL A 74 16.94 4.50 -11.69
N THR A 75 17.53 3.34 -11.38
CA THR A 75 17.09 2.05 -11.96
C THR A 75 15.66 1.73 -11.56
N GLY A 76 15.27 2.02 -10.32
CA GLY A 76 13.90 1.86 -9.85
C GLY A 76 12.90 2.72 -10.63
N LEU A 77 13.19 4.01 -10.84
CA LEU A 77 12.31 4.91 -11.61
C LEU A 77 12.21 4.52 -13.08
N VAL A 78 13.34 4.12 -13.70
CA VAL A 78 13.36 3.63 -15.08
C VAL A 78 12.58 2.32 -15.22
N ALA A 79 12.82 1.35 -14.35
CA ALA A 79 12.10 0.08 -14.35
C ALA A 79 10.59 0.27 -14.08
N TYR A 80 10.23 1.20 -13.19
CA TYR A 80 8.84 1.57 -12.93
C TYR A 80 8.16 2.09 -14.20
N ALA A 81 8.79 3.03 -14.95
CA ALA A 81 8.24 3.54 -16.20
C ALA A 81 8.13 2.44 -17.27
N LEU A 82 9.22 1.73 -17.52
CA LEU A 82 9.28 0.72 -18.57
C LEU A 82 8.26 -0.39 -18.32
N CYS A 83 8.24 -0.97 -17.11
CA CYS A 83 7.30 -2.03 -16.76
C CYS A 83 5.86 -1.51 -16.67
N GLY A 84 5.66 -0.25 -16.29
CA GLY A 84 4.36 0.42 -16.35
C GLY A 84 3.82 0.52 -17.77
N PHE A 85 4.68 0.78 -18.78
CA PHE A 85 4.26 0.93 -20.17
C PHE A 85 4.14 -0.39 -20.95
N ILE A 86 4.64 -1.50 -20.44
CA ILE A 86 4.60 -2.79 -21.14
C ILE A 86 3.19 -3.16 -21.64
N PRO A 87 2.08 -3.01 -20.84
CA PRO A 87 0.75 -3.35 -21.32
C PRO A 87 0.25 -2.53 -22.52
N LEU A 88 0.83 -1.35 -22.77
CA LEU A 88 0.53 -0.54 -23.95
C LEU A 88 1.18 -1.11 -25.23
N ILE A 89 2.35 -1.74 -25.06
CA ILE A 89 3.15 -2.27 -26.18
C ILE A 89 2.77 -3.72 -26.47
N SER A 90 2.65 -4.53 -25.42
CA SER A 90 2.31 -5.95 -25.51
C SER A 90 1.27 -6.33 -24.46
N PRO A 91 0.01 -6.49 -24.87
CA PRO A 91 -1.06 -6.88 -23.96
C PRO A 91 -1.13 -8.39 -23.69
N ALA A 92 -0.14 -9.18 -24.13
CA ALA A 92 -0.08 -10.61 -23.85
C ALA A 92 0.03 -10.88 -22.34
N TYR A 93 -0.86 -11.72 -21.78
CA TYR A 93 -0.95 -11.98 -20.35
C TYR A 93 0.40 -12.34 -19.69
N PRO A 94 1.24 -13.28 -20.23
CA PRO A 94 2.52 -13.62 -19.60
C PRO A 94 3.49 -12.44 -19.54
N VAL A 95 3.46 -11.56 -20.54
CA VAL A 95 4.32 -10.38 -20.60
C VAL A 95 3.88 -9.34 -19.56
N VAL A 96 2.58 -9.09 -19.48
CA VAL A 96 1.99 -8.23 -18.44
C VAL A 96 2.27 -8.79 -17.05
N PHE A 97 2.09 -10.10 -16.84
CA PHE A 97 2.35 -10.77 -15.57
C PHE A 97 3.79 -10.56 -15.11
N LEU A 98 4.78 -10.82 -15.96
CA LEU A 98 6.19 -10.62 -15.64
C LEU A 98 6.49 -9.14 -15.36
N SER A 99 5.94 -8.24 -16.16
CA SER A 99 6.10 -6.80 -15.96
C SER A 99 5.59 -6.34 -14.60
N ARG A 100 4.52 -6.93 -14.06
CA ARG A 100 3.98 -6.60 -12.74
C ARG A 100 4.91 -6.98 -11.59
N ILE A 101 5.62 -8.11 -11.72
CA ILE A 101 6.63 -8.53 -10.73
C ILE A 101 7.80 -7.54 -10.72
N ILE A 102 8.36 -7.24 -11.90
CA ILE A 102 9.51 -6.32 -12.03
C ILE A 102 9.11 -4.90 -11.59
N PHE A 103 7.89 -4.47 -11.94
CA PHE A 103 7.31 -3.21 -11.45
C PHE A 103 7.28 -3.16 -9.92
N GLY A 104 6.83 -4.24 -9.28
CA GLY A 104 6.83 -4.36 -7.83
C GLY A 104 8.25 -4.31 -7.23
N MET A 105 9.21 -4.99 -7.86
CA MET A 105 10.60 -4.90 -7.43
C MET A 105 11.14 -3.47 -7.51
N ALA A 106 10.81 -2.74 -8.57
CA ALA A 106 11.16 -1.33 -8.73
C ALA A 106 10.57 -0.46 -7.62
N VAL A 107 9.28 -0.65 -7.31
CA VAL A 107 8.60 0.04 -6.19
C VAL A 107 9.26 -0.27 -4.85
N GLY A 108 9.63 -1.53 -4.61
CA GLY A 108 10.31 -1.96 -3.39
C GLY A 108 11.67 -1.29 -3.22
N LEU A 109 12.47 -1.21 -4.28
CA LEU A 109 13.75 -0.49 -4.29
C LEU A 109 13.56 1.00 -3.98
N LEU A 110 12.59 1.64 -4.64
CA LEU A 110 12.29 3.05 -4.43
C LEU A 110 11.84 3.33 -2.99
N ASN A 111 11.05 2.43 -2.40
CA ASN A 111 10.55 2.58 -1.03
C ASN A 111 11.71 2.62 -0.02
N VAL A 112 12.62 1.68 -0.11
CA VAL A 112 13.79 1.63 0.79
C VAL A 112 14.69 2.83 0.58
N SER A 113 15.00 3.16 -0.68
CA SER A 113 15.89 4.28 -1.02
C SER A 113 15.28 5.63 -0.63
N ALA A 114 13.96 5.81 -0.73
CA ALA A 114 13.29 7.04 -0.30
C ALA A 114 13.41 7.28 1.22
N ILE A 115 13.39 6.22 2.02
CA ILE A 115 13.61 6.32 3.47
C ILE A 115 15.09 6.59 3.77
N ALA A 116 16.00 5.91 3.09
CA ALA A 116 17.43 6.05 3.28
C ALA A 116 17.88 7.49 2.97
N ILE A 117 17.56 8.03 1.79
CA ILE A 117 17.96 9.38 1.39
C ILE A 117 17.40 10.46 2.33
N ILE A 118 16.17 10.30 2.84
CA ILE A 118 15.61 11.22 3.84
C ILE A 118 16.42 11.12 5.15
N SER A 119 16.78 9.92 5.56
CA SER A 119 17.49 9.67 6.81
C SER A 119 18.93 10.17 6.78
N GLU A 120 19.57 10.19 5.64
CA GLU A 120 20.91 10.71 5.45
C GLU A 120 20.94 12.24 5.39
N ARG A 121 20.02 12.84 4.65
CA ARG A 121 20.05 14.28 4.35
C ARG A 121 19.42 15.14 5.43
N TYR A 122 18.49 14.60 6.20
CA TYR A 122 17.77 15.34 7.24
C TYR A 122 18.04 14.72 8.61
N LYS A 123 18.25 15.57 9.65
CA LYS A 123 18.53 15.12 11.01
C LYS A 123 17.50 15.68 12.00
N GLY A 124 17.38 15.01 13.15
CA GLY A 124 16.54 15.47 14.24
C GLY A 124 15.08 15.73 13.83
N LYS A 125 14.56 16.89 14.21
CA LYS A 125 13.16 17.29 13.99
C LYS A 125 12.77 17.36 12.49
N GLU A 126 13.71 17.81 11.65
CA GLU A 126 13.49 17.93 10.22
C GLU A 126 13.33 16.54 9.54
N ARG A 127 14.10 15.54 9.97
CA ARG A 127 13.95 14.15 9.50
C ARG A 127 12.54 13.62 9.79
N VAL A 128 12.08 13.79 11.05
CA VAL A 128 10.74 13.34 11.48
C VAL A 128 9.64 14.02 10.64
N GLN A 129 9.74 15.33 10.46
CA GLN A 129 8.80 16.08 9.63
C GLN A 129 8.79 15.59 8.17
N THR A 130 9.98 15.40 7.59
CA THR A 130 10.10 14.97 6.19
C THR A 130 9.57 13.56 5.97
N LEU A 131 9.79 12.64 6.93
CA LEU A 131 9.18 11.30 6.90
C LEU A 131 7.65 11.35 7.04
N GLY A 132 7.12 12.27 7.84
CA GLY A 132 5.67 12.51 7.95
C GLY A 132 5.08 13.02 6.62
N ILE A 133 5.72 14.00 5.99
CA ILE A 133 5.31 14.52 4.67
C ILE A 133 5.41 13.43 3.59
N ARG A 134 6.43 12.55 3.68
CA ARG A 134 6.58 11.37 2.82
C ARG A 134 5.32 10.49 2.85
N GLY A 135 4.85 10.14 4.05
CA GLY A 135 3.63 9.34 4.18
C GLY A 135 2.39 10.01 3.56
N SER A 136 2.25 11.33 3.77
CA SER A 136 1.17 12.10 3.12
C SER A 136 1.30 12.12 1.59
N ALA A 137 2.52 12.24 1.07
CA ALA A 137 2.78 12.21 -0.37
C ALA A 137 2.41 10.86 -1.01
N GLU A 138 2.61 9.75 -0.31
CA GLU A 138 2.19 8.41 -0.77
C GLU A 138 0.66 8.33 -0.92
N VAL A 139 -0.09 8.80 0.07
CA VAL A 139 -1.56 8.77 0.04
C VAL A 139 -2.10 9.67 -1.08
N VAL A 140 -1.58 10.89 -1.20
CA VAL A 140 -1.96 11.82 -2.28
C VAL A 140 -1.60 11.23 -3.64
N GLY A 141 -0.42 10.66 -3.78
CA GLY A 141 0.03 10.02 -5.02
C GLY A 141 -0.90 8.89 -5.46
N THR A 142 -1.22 7.99 -4.55
CA THR A 142 -2.14 6.88 -4.81
C THR A 142 -3.51 7.39 -5.25
N ALA A 143 -4.07 8.38 -4.54
CA ALA A 143 -5.37 8.94 -4.87
C ALA A 143 -5.39 9.63 -6.23
N VAL A 144 -4.38 10.47 -6.52
CA VAL A 144 -4.25 11.19 -7.80
C VAL A 144 -4.08 10.20 -8.96
N LEU A 145 -3.23 9.18 -8.82
CA LEU A 145 -3.03 8.21 -9.89
C LEU A 145 -4.25 7.29 -10.07
N THR A 146 -4.93 6.90 -9.00
CA THR A 146 -6.20 6.15 -9.10
C THR A 146 -7.28 6.97 -9.81
N PHE A 147 -7.38 8.26 -9.50
CA PHE A 147 -8.25 9.18 -10.23
C PHE A 147 -7.82 9.30 -11.71
N GLY A 148 -6.52 9.45 -11.99
CA GLY A 148 -5.98 9.47 -13.34
C GLY A 148 -6.34 8.20 -14.14
N VAL A 149 -6.23 7.03 -13.54
CA VAL A 149 -6.68 5.75 -14.14
C VAL A 149 -8.16 5.81 -14.48
N SER A 150 -9.01 6.33 -13.58
CA SER A 150 -10.45 6.40 -13.81
C SER A 150 -10.82 7.29 -15.02
N LEU A 151 -9.99 8.27 -15.34
CA LEU A 151 -10.17 9.11 -16.52
C LEU A 151 -9.64 8.45 -17.79
N LEU A 152 -8.51 7.75 -17.71
CA LEU A 152 -7.83 7.15 -18.86
C LEU A 152 -8.49 5.86 -19.33
N ILE A 153 -9.20 5.15 -18.46
CA ILE A 153 -9.83 3.87 -18.78
C ILE A 153 -10.86 3.96 -19.91
N ARG A 154 -11.44 5.14 -20.14
CA ARG A 154 -12.34 5.40 -21.27
C ARG A 154 -11.68 5.21 -22.64
N PHE A 155 -10.36 5.25 -22.70
CA PHE A 155 -9.57 5.02 -23.92
C PHE A 155 -9.09 3.55 -24.04
N GLY A 156 -9.55 2.67 -23.15
CA GLY A 156 -9.17 1.27 -23.04
C GLY A 156 -8.37 0.97 -21.77
N TRP A 157 -8.36 -0.31 -21.36
CA TRP A 157 -7.67 -0.70 -20.13
C TRP A 157 -6.14 -0.50 -20.20
N GLN A 158 -5.55 -0.59 -21.40
CA GLN A 158 -4.13 -0.33 -21.61
C GLN A 158 -3.78 1.12 -21.31
N ALA A 159 -4.66 2.06 -21.71
CA ALA A 159 -4.44 3.48 -21.45
C ALA A 159 -4.36 3.83 -19.96
N ALA A 160 -4.99 3.05 -19.10
CA ALA A 160 -4.87 3.21 -17.65
C ALA A 160 -3.42 3.13 -17.15
N PHE A 161 -2.56 2.41 -17.84
CA PHE A 161 -1.15 2.24 -17.48
C PHE A 161 -0.28 3.47 -17.79
N LEU A 162 -0.79 4.43 -18.59
CA LEU A 162 -0.10 5.71 -18.83
C LEU A 162 0.17 6.51 -17.55
N VAL A 163 -0.61 6.30 -16.49
CA VAL A 163 -0.38 6.97 -15.19
C VAL A 163 1.01 6.70 -14.63
N TYR A 164 1.60 5.55 -14.95
CA TYR A 164 2.94 5.20 -14.50
C TYR A 164 4.06 6.04 -15.16
N GLY A 165 3.73 6.77 -16.23
CA GLY A 165 4.61 7.77 -16.85
C GLY A 165 4.99 8.93 -15.92
N ILE A 166 4.28 9.11 -14.80
CA ILE A 166 4.64 10.10 -13.76
C ILE A 166 6.06 9.90 -13.21
N SER A 167 6.60 8.68 -13.30
CA SER A 167 7.98 8.42 -12.88
C SER A 167 9.02 9.14 -13.73
N ILE A 168 8.70 9.50 -14.98
CA ILE A 168 9.62 10.22 -15.88
C ILE A 168 9.89 11.64 -15.38
N PRO A 169 8.90 12.52 -15.14
CA PRO A 169 9.16 13.81 -14.54
C PRO A 169 9.79 13.71 -13.14
N ILE A 170 9.44 12.70 -12.33
CA ILE A 170 10.09 12.47 -11.04
C ILE A 170 11.58 12.14 -11.22
N LEU A 171 11.92 11.30 -12.19
CA LEU A 171 13.31 10.98 -12.53
C LEU A 171 14.07 12.24 -12.95
N LEU A 172 13.47 13.07 -13.82
CA LEU A 172 14.09 14.33 -14.27
C LEU A 172 14.32 15.28 -13.09
N LEU A 173 13.33 15.46 -12.21
CA LEU A 173 13.46 16.27 -11.00
C LEU A 173 14.59 15.74 -10.11
N TYR A 174 14.66 14.42 -9.91
CA TYR A 174 15.69 13.78 -9.10
C TYR A 174 17.09 14.02 -9.68
N LEU A 175 17.27 13.79 -10.98
CA LEU A 175 18.57 13.96 -11.65
C LEU A 175 19.05 15.41 -11.67
N LEU A 176 18.13 16.38 -11.83
CA LEU A 176 18.45 17.80 -11.92
C LEU A 176 18.75 18.45 -10.56
N PHE A 177 18.03 18.06 -9.51
CA PHE A 177 18.06 18.80 -8.25
C PHE A 177 18.72 18.05 -7.09
N VAL A 178 18.93 16.72 -7.20
CA VAL A 178 19.64 15.96 -6.17
C VAL A 178 21.11 15.80 -6.56
N PRO A 179 22.06 16.47 -5.85
CA PRO A 179 23.46 16.50 -6.23
C PRO A 179 24.11 15.10 -6.21
N TYR A 180 25.07 14.88 -7.11
CA TYR A 180 25.94 13.71 -7.11
C TYR A 180 27.05 13.92 -6.07
N GLY A 181 27.21 13.07 -5.09
CA GLY A 181 28.46 13.05 -4.31
C GLY A 181 28.40 13.33 -2.81
N SER A 182 27.22 13.35 -2.18
CA SER A 182 27.13 13.43 -0.70
C SER A 182 26.80 12.09 -0.02
N MET A 183 26.92 10.97 -0.73
CA MET A 183 26.41 9.65 -0.30
C MET A 183 27.52 8.65 0.04
N THR A 184 28.74 9.11 0.35
CA THR A 184 29.89 8.20 0.53
C THR A 184 30.29 7.97 1.98
N GLU A 185 29.66 8.63 2.92
CA GLU A 185 29.78 8.32 4.34
C GLU A 185 28.38 8.16 4.93
N ALA A 186 27.67 7.13 4.52
CA ALA A 186 26.70 6.54 5.41
C ALA A 186 27.48 6.16 6.65
N VAL A 187 27.40 6.98 7.70
CA VAL A 187 27.64 6.53 9.03
C VAL A 187 26.92 5.20 9.12
N GLU A 188 27.67 4.09 9.09
CA GLU A 188 27.28 2.91 9.81
C GLU A 188 26.97 3.41 11.22
N GLU A 189 25.76 3.92 11.45
CA GLU A 189 25.18 3.77 12.75
C GLU A 189 25.33 2.26 12.95
N LYS A 190 26.37 1.91 13.70
CA LYS A 190 26.52 0.60 14.29
C LYS A 190 25.17 0.32 14.92
N HIS A 191 24.25 -0.22 14.13
CA HIS A 191 23.15 -0.98 14.66
C HIS A 191 23.90 -2.07 15.43
N ARG A 192 24.15 -1.82 16.72
CA ARG A 192 24.37 -2.90 17.64
C ARG A 192 23.28 -3.88 17.28
N ASP A 193 23.68 -5.07 16.86
CA ASP A 193 22.75 -6.18 16.60
C ASP A 193 22.04 -6.53 17.92
N VAL A 194 21.14 -5.64 18.34
CA VAL A 194 20.28 -5.89 19.48
C VAL A 194 19.29 -6.93 18.99
N LYS A 195 19.51 -8.17 19.40
CA LYS A 195 18.60 -9.26 19.05
C LYS A 195 17.28 -9.05 19.79
N MET A 196 16.19 -9.17 19.08
CA MET A 196 14.85 -9.16 19.65
C MET A 196 14.71 -10.33 20.63
N THR A 197 14.12 -10.05 21.78
CA THR A 197 13.71 -11.10 22.73
C THR A 197 12.55 -11.92 22.16
N GLY A 198 12.30 -13.12 22.70
CA GLY A 198 11.19 -13.96 22.26
C GLY A 198 9.83 -13.28 22.40
N GLU A 199 9.66 -12.42 23.41
CA GLU A 199 8.44 -11.64 23.62
C GLU A 199 8.28 -10.54 22.55
N GLN A 200 9.34 -9.82 22.24
CA GLN A 200 9.36 -8.81 21.17
C GLN A 200 9.05 -9.44 19.81
N TRP A 201 9.62 -10.64 19.52
CA TRP A 201 9.29 -11.41 18.33
C TRP A 201 7.81 -11.77 18.26
N ARG A 202 7.24 -12.26 19.36
CA ARG A 202 5.81 -12.62 19.42
C ARG A 202 4.93 -11.40 19.16
N THR A 203 5.25 -10.25 19.76
CA THR A 203 4.51 -9.00 19.58
C THR A 203 4.63 -8.49 18.16
N ALA A 204 5.84 -8.45 17.60
CA ALA A 204 6.07 -7.99 16.23
C ALA A 204 5.34 -8.88 15.20
N LEU A 205 5.43 -10.22 15.34
CA LEU A 205 4.72 -11.16 14.47
C LEU A 205 3.20 -11.05 14.62
N GLY A 206 2.71 -10.93 15.85
CA GLY A 206 1.28 -10.76 16.08
C GLY A 206 0.72 -9.48 15.48
N LEU A 207 1.41 -8.36 15.65
CA LEU A 207 1.03 -7.08 15.01
C LEU A 207 1.21 -7.13 13.49
N ALA A 208 2.19 -7.89 12.96
CA ALA A 208 2.32 -8.14 11.53
C ALA A 208 1.14 -8.92 10.96
N VAL A 209 0.60 -9.91 11.70
CA VAL A 209 -0.63 -10.64 11.32
C VAL A 209 -1.84 -9.69 11.29
N VAL A 210 -1.95 -8.79 12.29
CA VAL A 210 -3.01 -7.76 12.29
C VAL A 210 -2.86 -6.84 11.08
N ALA A 211 -1.66 -6.32 10.80
CA ALA A 211 -1.38 -5.48 9.65
C ALA A 211 -1.67 -6.21 8.33
N ALA A 212 -1.26 -7.48 8.22
CA ALA A 212 -1.54 -8.33 7.06
C ALA A 212 -3.04 -8.44 6.79
N SER A 213 -3.85 -8.67 7.84
CA SER A 213 -5.31 -8.80 7.72
C SER A 213 -5.97 -7.48 7.33
N ILE A 214 -5.49 -6.35 7.87
CA ILE A 214 -5.97 -5.01 7.50
C ILE A 214 -5.70 -4.75 6.01
N VAL A 215 -4.49 -5.03 5.53
CA VAL A 215 -4.11 -4.82 4.13
C VAL A 215 -4.82 -5.81 3.20
N LEU A 216 -4.93 -7.08 3.59
CA LEU A 216 -5.70 -8.09 2.85
C LEU A 216 -7.12 -7.59 2.60
N SER A 217 -7.79 -7.12 3.64
CA SER A 217 -9.14 -6.58 3.56
C SER A 217 -9.25 -5.34 2.68
N ASN A 218 -8.25 -4.45 2.73
CA ASN A 218 -8.21 -3.25 1.89
C ASN A 218 -8.00 -3.59 0.40
N VAL A 219 -7.15 -4.55 0.11
CA VAL A 219 -6.93 -5.03 -1.26
C VAL A 219 -8.17 -5.76 -1.78
N MET A 220 -8.90 -6.50 -0.92
CA MET A 220 -10.21 -7.06 -1.28
C MET A 220 -11.19 -5.99 -1.75
N ILE A 221 -11.33 -4.89 -1.00
CA ILE A 221 -12.16 -3.75 -1.38
C ILE A 221 -11.69 -3.23 -2.74
N THR A 222 -10.39 -2.93 -2.87
CA THR A 222 -9.81 -2.33 -4.06
C THR A 222 -10.02 -3.17 -5.32
N VAL A 223 -9.91 -4.50 -5.19
CA VAL A 223 -10.05 -5.45 -6.30
C VAL A 223 -11.51 -5.74 -6.65
N ARG A 224 -12.41 -5.76 -5.65
CA ARG A 224 -13.81 -6.17 -5.85
C ARG A 224 -14.77 -5.02 -6.11
N ILE A 225 -14.50 -3.80 -5.62
CA ILE A 225 -15.39 -2.64 -5.82
C ILE A 225 -15.72 -2.39 -7.30
N PRO A 226 -14.80 -2.51 -8.28
CA PRO A 226 -15.17 -2.33 -9.68
C PRO A 226 -16.31 -3.25 -10.13
N SER A 227 -16.23 -4.53 -9.80
CA SER A 227 -17.29 -5.52 -10.15
C SER A 227 -18.60 -5.27 -9.37
N VAL A 228 -18.51 -4.82 -8.11
CA VAL A 228 -19.70 -4.53 -7.28
C VAL A 228 -20.42 -3.29 -7.79
N VAL A 229 -19.69 -2.27 -8.22
CA VAL A 229 -20.26 -1.03 -8.82
C VAL A 229 -21.08 -1.34 -10.06
N GLU A 230 -20.59 -2.28 -10.91
CA GLU A 230 -21.33 -2.72 -12.09
C GLU A 230 -22.60 -3.50 -11.72
N GLN A 231 -22.56 -4.33 -10.67
CA GLN A 231 -23.69 -5.16 -10.25
C GLN A 231 -24.80 -4.36 -9.55
N VAL A 232 -24.42 -3.43 -8.66
CA VAL A 232 -25.37 -2.76 -7.73
C VAL A 232 -26.02 -1.53 -8.33
N GLY A 233 -25.36 -0.83 -9.23
CA GLY A 233 -25.89 0.48 -9.67
C GLY A 233 -25.71 0.80 -11.14
N HIS A 234 -25.42 -0.19 -11.99
CA HIS A 234 -25.06 0.05 -13.40
C HIS A 234 -23.93 1.10 -13.56
N GLY A 235 -23.07 1.22 -12.53
CA GLY A 235 -21.93 2.11 -12.57
C GLY A 235 -20.85 1.60 -13.52
N THR A 236 -19.97 2.51 -13.93
CA THR A 236 -18.87 2.20 -14.86
C THR A 236 -17.56 1.97 -14.08
N ALA A 237 -16.56 1.40 -14.75
CA ALA A 237 -15.20 1.33 -14.24
C ALA A 237 -14.62 2.71 -13.84
N GLN A 238 -15.03 3.77 -14.53
CA GLN A 238 -14.70 5.14 -14.17
C GLN A 238 -15.30 5.52 -12.82
N THR A 239 -16.58 5.21 -12.58
CA THR A 239 -17.26 5.45 -11.30
C THR A 239 -16.56 4.72 -10.15
N ALA A 240 -16.19 3.45 -10.36
CA ALA A 240 -15.42 2.67 -9.40
C ALA A 240 -14.07 3.33 -9.06
N GLY A 241 -13.35 3.80 -10.08
CA GLY A 241 -12.07 4.50 -9.89
C GLY A 241 -12.21 5.80 -9.11
N ILE A 242 -13.29 6.57 -9.33
CA ILE A 242 -13.58 7.78 -8.55
C ILE A 242 -13.87 7.44 -7.09
N ILE A 243 -14.66 6.40 -6.81
CA ILE A 243 -14.97 5.94 -5.45
C ILE A 243 -13.67 5.49 -4.73
N LEU A 244 -12.83 4.71 -5.41
CA LEU A 244 -11.56 4.26 -4.86
C LEU A 244 -10.57 5.42 -4.63
N ALA A 245 -10.52 6.40 -5.53
CA ALA A 245 -9.72 7.60 -5.33
C ALA A 245 -10.20 8.40 -4.11
N ALA A 246 -11.51 8.59 -3.96
CA ALA A 246 -12.11 9.26 -2.80
C ALA A 246 -11.82 8.50 -1.50
N MET A 247 -11.90 7.16 -1.52
CA MET A 247 -11.50 6.30 -0.41
C MET A 247 -10.05 6.55 0.03
N GLN A 248 -9.12 6.72 -0.91
CA GLN A 248 -7.73 7.03 -0.62
C GLN A 248 -7.55 8.46 -0.08
N PHE A 249 -8.23 9.44 -0.66
CA PHE A 249 -8.17 10.83 -0.18
C PHE A 249 -8.62 10.98 1.27
N VAL A 250 -9.67 10.27 1.67
CA VAL A 250 -10.18 10.29 3.06
C VAL A 250 -9.16 9.72 4.06
N GLY A 251 -8.22 8.89 3.62
CA GLY A 251 -7.08 8.47 4.43
C GLY A 251 -6.22 9.64 4.95
N ILE A 252 -6.18 10.77 4.25
CA ILE A 252 -5.47 11.99 4.71
C ILE A 252 -6.19 12.56 5.94
N LEU A 253 -7.53 12.61 5.90
CA LEU A 253 -8.34 13.06 7.04
C LEU A 253 -8.18 12.15 8.25
N ALA A 254 -8.00 10.84 8.03
CA ALA A 254 -7.68 9.88 9.10
C ALA A 254 -6.36 10.23 9.79
N GLY A 255 -5.33 10.65 9.04
CA GLY A 255 -4.07 11.12 9.60
C GLY A 255 -4.23 12.35 10.50
N LEU A 256 -5.06 13.32 10.09
CA LEU A 256 -5.37 14.51 10.88
C LEU A 256 -6.19 14.17 12.14
N ALA A 257 -7.12 13.23 12.02
CA ALA A 257 -7.97 12.77 13.12
C ALA A 257 -7.25 11.81 14.08
N PHE A 258 -6.08 11.29 13.73
CA PHE A 258 -5.40 10.24 14.49
C PHE A 258 -5.06 10.65 15.92
N SER A 259 -4.51 11.87 16.11
CA SER A 259 -4.13 12.36 17.44
C SER A 259 -5.34 12.50 18.39
N PRO A 260 -6.45 13.15 18.03
CA PRO A 260 -7.63 13.20 18.89
C PRO A 260 -8.25 11.81 19.12
N LEU A 261 -8.24 10.91 18.13
CA LEU A 261 -8.74 9.54 18.31
C LEU A 261 -7.89 8.74 19.29
N THR A 262 -6.56 8.90 19.24
CA THR A 262 -5.64 8.26 20.20
C THR A 262 -5.89 8.76 21.63
N GLN A 263 -6.13 10.06 21.81
CA GLN A 263 -6.45 10.62 23.12
C GLN A 263 -7.80 10.12 23.67
N LEU A 264 -8.80 9.96 22.79
CA LEU A 264 -10.15 9.53 23.16
C LEU A 264 -10.20 8.03 23.51
N PHE A 265 -9.61 7.18 22.66
CA PHE A 265 -9.76 5.72 22.78
C PHE A 265 -8.54 5.04 23.43
N ARG A 266 -7.39 5.71 23.52
CA ARG A 266 -6.15 5.20 24.15
C ARG A 266 -5.84 3.77 23.70
N ASP A 267 -5.62 2.87 24.64
CA ASP A 267 -5.28 1.45 24.39
C ASP A 267 -6.37 0.66 23.64
N ARG A 268 -7.58 1.19 23.56
CA ARG A 268 -8.71 0.56 22.84
C ARG A 268 -8.77 0.94 21.35
N LEU A 269 -7.94 1.91 20.92
CA LEU A 269 -8.02 2.40 19.54
C LEU A 269 -7.82 1.31 18.50
N LEU A 270 -6.96 0.32 18.78
CA LEU A 270 -6.72 -0.82 17.88
C LEU A 270 -7.99 -1.64 17.64
N VAL A 271 -8.78 -1.90 18.71
CA VAL A 271 -10.04 -2.63 18.57
C VAL A 271 -11.12 -1.77 17.95
N VAL A 272 -11.26 -0.53 18.41
CA VAL A 272 -12.30 0.38 17.90
C VAL A 272 -12.14 0.62 16.41
N SER A 273 -10.92 0.92 15.95
CA SER A 273 -10.64 1.14 14.52
C SER A 273 -10.82 -0.12 13.68
N GLY A 274 -10.37 -1.27 14.17
CA GLY A 274 -10.52 -2.52 13.45
C GLY A 274 -11.97 -3.03 13.40
N VAL A 275 -12.73 -2.86 14.47
CA VAL A 275 -14.19 -3.16 14.49
C VAL A 275 -14.92 -2.20 13.55
N ALA A 276 -14.63 -0.90 13.60
CA ALA A 276 -15.22 0.08 12.69
C ALA A 276 -14.91 -0.29 11.23
N TYR A 277 -13.68 -0.70 10.95
CA TYR A 277 -13.29 -1.15 9.61
C TYR A 277 -14.02 -2.43 9.20
N GLY A 278 -14.17 -3.41 10.09
CA GLY A 278 -14.93 -4.62 9.83
C GLY A 278 -16.41 -4.32 9.55
N LEU A 279 -17.03 -3.41 10.31
CA LEU A 279 -18.42 -2.98 10.10
C LEU A 279 -18.60 -2.32 8.73
N THR A 280 -17.66 -1.47 8.29
CA THR A 280 -17.77 -0.88 6.93
C THR A 280 -17.77 -1.94 5.85
N GLN A 281 -16.99 -3.02 6.01
CA GLN A 281 -16.97 -4.13 5.05
C GLN A 281 -18.30 -4.90 5.03
N LEU A 282 -18.86 -5.19 6.20
CA LEU A 282 -20.21 -5.81 6.27
C LEU A 282 -21.24 -4.94 5.52
N LEU A 283 -21.19 -3.62 5.72
CA LEU A 283 -22.08 -2.68 5.04
C LEU A 283 -21.82 -2.62 3.52
N ILE A 284 -20.57 -2.73 3.05
CA ILE A 284 -20.27 -2.86 1.62
C ILE A 284 -20.97 -4.10 1.05
N GLY A 285 -20.88 -5.23 1.76
CA GLY A 285 -21.47 -6.50 1.32
C GLY A 285 -23.00 -6.47 1.15
N VAL A 286 -23.70 -5.64 1.93
CA VAL A 286 -25.17 -5.50 1.89
C VAL A 286 -25.63 -4.24 1.15
N SER A 287 -24.72 -3.51 0.51
CA SER A 287 -25.06 -2.29 -0.23
C SER A 287 -25.96 -2.60 -1.43
N THR A 288 -27.11 -1.94 -1.51
CA THR A 288 -28.14 -2.16 -2.55
C THR A 288 -28.17 -1.08 -3.62
N ASN A 289 -27.47 0.02 -3.41
CA ASN A 289 -27.39 1.11 -4.37
C ASN A 289 -26.00 1.76 -4.39
N LEU A 290 -25.70 2.47 -5.49
CA LEU A 290 -24.39 3.07 -5.74
C LEU A 290 -23.98 4.11 -4.70
N TRP A 291 -24.92 4.91 -4.19
CA TRP A 291 -24.63 5.95 -3.21
C TRP A 291 -24.24 5.36 -1.86
N MET A 292 -24.96 4.34 -1.39
CA MET A 292 -24.62 3.62 -0.17
C MET A 292 -23.25 2.98 -0.31
N LEU A 293 -23.01 2.28 -1.43
CA LEU A 293 -21.73 1.65 -1.72
C LEU A 293 -20.56 2.67 -1.70
N ALA A 294 -20.76 3.83 -2.35
CA ALA A 294 -19.74 4.88 -2.40
C ALA A 294 -19.43 5.44 -1.00
N ILE A 295 -20.44 5.82 -0.25
CA ILE A 295 -20.28 6.39 1.09
C ILE A 295 -19.57 5.41 2.01
N VAL A 296 -20.03 4.16 2.05
CA VAL A 296 -19.46 3.14 2.94
C VAL A 296 -18.03 2.78 2.53
N THR A 297 -17.72 2.71 1.22
CA THR A 297 -16.37 2.48 0.73
C THR A 297 -15.42 3.62 1.11
N ILE A 298 -15.89 4.87 1.03
CA ILE A 298 -15.10 6.04 1.46
C ILE A 298 -14.84 5.99 2.97
N LEU A 299 -15.86 5.66 3.77
CA LEU A 299 -15.71 5.48 5.23
C LEU A 299 -14.76 4.31 5.57
N ALA A 300 -14.76 3.24 4.76
CA ALA A 300 -13.81 2.15 4.91
C ALA A 300 -12.37 2.62 4.73
N GLY A 301 -12.10 3.56 3.83
CA GLY A 301 -10.78 4.18 3.65
C GLY A 301 -10.30 4.94 4.89
N PHE A 302 -11.21 5.68 5.55
CA PHE A 302 -10.91 6.32 6.83
C PHE A 302 -10.56 5.31 7.91
N ALA A 303 -11.42 4.31 8.11
CA ALA A 303 -11.25 3.28 9.13
C ALA A 303 -9.98 2.44 8.89
N TYR A 304 -9.68 2.08 7.62
CA TYR A 304 -8.44 1.42 7.22
C TYR A 304 -7.21 2.22 7.64
N SER A 305 -7.17 3.51 7.30
CA SER A 305 -6.03 4.36 7.58
C SER A 305 -5.79 4.52 9.09
N VAL A 306 -6.86 4.69 9.88
CA VAL A 306 -6.76 4.74 11.34
C VAL A 306 -6.27 3.40 11.89
N ALA A 307 -6.83 2.27 11.44
CA ALA A 307 -6.47 0.94 11.93
C ALA A 307 -5.00 0.61 11.65
N LEU A 308 -4.52 0.85 10.42
CA LEU A 308 -3.14 0.57 10.04
C LEU A 308 -2.16 1.47 10.78
N THR A 309 -2.45 2.76 10.89
CA THR A 309 -1.63 3.72 11.65
C THR A 309 -1.57 3.32 13.13
N THR A 310 -2.66 2.82 13.69
CA THR A 310 -2.69 2.35 15.09
C THR A 310 -1.75 1.16 15.29
N VAL A 311 -1.67 0.21 14.35
CA VAL A 311 -0.71 -0.91 14.44
C VAL A 311 0.72 -0.39 14.52
N TYR A 312 1.11 0.55 13.68
CA TYR A 312 2.47 1.14 13.71
C TYR A 312 2.73 1.96 14.97
N ASN A 313 1.71 2.67 15.47
CA ASN A 313 1.82 3.41 16.72
C ASN A 313 2.05 2.47 17.90
N VAL A 314 1.24 1.42 18.04
CA VAL A 314 1.38 0.41 19.08
C VAL A 314 2.75 -0.28 18.99
N LEU A 315 3.23 -0.58 17.78
CA LEU A 315 4.55 -1.16 17.56
C LEU A 315 5.65 -0.22 18.07
N SER A 316 5.53 1.08 17.77
CA SER A 316 6.47 2.11 18.23
C SER A 316 6.48 2.28 19.75
N ASP A 317 5.32 2.17 20.39
CA ASP A 317 5.18 2.31 21.84
C ASP A 317 5.72 1.09 22.60
N GLN A 318 5.62 -0.11 22.02
CA GLN A 318 6.02 -1.35 22.69
C GLN A 318 7.45 -1.80 22.38
N MET A 319 8.08 -1.28 21.33
CA MET A 319 9.41 -1.71 20.91
C MET A 319 10.49 -0.71 21.34
N PRO A 320 11.56 -1.17 22.01
CA PRO A 320 12.73 -0.34 22.27
C PRO A 320 13.34 0.19 20.96
N ALA A 321 13.90 1.39 20.99
CA ALA A 321 14.47 2.05 19.82
C ALA A 321 15.48 1.17 19.03
N GLY A 322 16.24 0.32 19.73
CA GLY A 322 17.25 -0.56 19.11
C GLY A 322 16.68 -1.69 18.25
N VAL A 323 15.41 -2.09 18.44
CA VAL A 323 14.75 -3.18 17.70
C VAL A 323 13.53 -2.70 16.89
N LEU A 324 13.13 -1.43 17.04
CA LEU A 324 11.94 -0.87 16.38
C LEU A 324 12.02 -0.99 14.85
N SER A 325 13.20 -0.76 14.26
CA SER A 325 13.41 -0.89 12.81
C SER A 325 13.15 -2.33 12.33
N GLN A 326 13.61 -3.34 13.08
CA GLN A 326 13.38 -4.75 12.75
C GLN A 326 11.88 -5.09 12.88
N ALA A 327 11.23 -4.66 13.96
CA ALA A 327 9.81 -4.88 14.19
C ALA A 327 8.93 -4.21 13.09
N THR A 328 9.28 -2.98 12.69
CA THR A 328 8.60 -2.29 11.59
C THR A 328 8.78 -3.03 10.26
N SER A 329 9.98 -3.56 9.98
CA SER A 329 10.22 -4.36 8.78
C SER A 329 9.37 -5.61 8.74
N ILE A 330 9.19 -6.30 9.89
CA ILE A 330 8.31 -7.47 10.03
C ILE A 330 6.85 -7.09 9.74
N ALA A 331 6.38 -5.93 10.24
CA ALA A 331 5.03 -5.44 9.95
C ALA A 331 4.82 -5.11 8.46
N VAL A 332 5.80 -4.49 7.80
CA VAL A 332 5.76 -4.21 6.35
C VAL A 332 5.75 -5.49 5.52
N LEU A 333 6.55 -6.49 5.90
CA LEU A 333 6.50 -7.83 5.28
C LEU A 333 5.12 -8.47 5.47
N GLY A 334 4.53 -8.32 6.65
CA GLY A 334 3.15 -8.74 6.92
C GLY A 334 2.14 -8.06 5.99
N CYS A 335 2.22 -6.74 5.81
CA CYS A 335 1.38 -6.00 4.86
C CYS A 335 1.50 -6.54 3.43
N SER A 336 2.73 -6.79 2.97
CA SER A 336 2.98 -7.34 1.63
C SER A 336 2.42 -8.76 1.47
N ALA A 337 2.61 -9.60 2.50
CA ALA A 337 2.06 -10.96 2.53
C ALA A 337 0.52 -10.94 2.52
N GLY A 338 -0.12 -10.06 3.29
CA GLY A 338 -1.57 -9.87 3.30
C GLY A 338 -2.11 -9.44 1.93
N SER A 339 -1.40 -8.54 1.26
CA SER A 339 -1.76 -8.09 -0.09
C SER A 339 -1.73 -9.24 -1.11
N ILE A 340 -0.67 -10.05 -1.11
CA ILE A 340 -0.55 -11.22 -2.02
C ILE A 340 -1.61 -12.27 -1.67
N ALA A 341 -1.79 -12.54 -0.39
CA ALA A 341 -2.76 -13.53 0.10
C ALA A 341 -4.20 -13.20 -0.34
N THR A 342 -4.52 -11.93 -0.59
CA THR A 342 -5.86 -11.51 -1.02
C THR A 342 -6.34 -12.28 -2.23
N THR A 343 -5.51 -12.44 -3.27
CA THR A 343 -5.91 -13.15 -4.50
C THR A 343 -6.21 -14.62 -4.22
N PHE A 344 -5.41 -15.27 -3.38
CA PHE A 344 -5.65 -16.67 -3.00
C PHE A 344 -6.91 -16.82 -2.16
N VAL A 345 -7.13 -15.91 -1.19
CA VAL A 345 -8.33 -15.90 -0.36
C VAL A 345 -9.58 -15.62 -1.22
N LEU A 346 -9.53 -14.65 -2.14
CA LEU A 346 -10.62 -14.38 -3.06
C LEU A 346 -10.92 -15.56 -3.99
N SER A 347 -9.88 -16.25 -4.48
CA SER A 347 -10.03 -17.47 -5.28
C SER A 347 -10.71 -18.57 -4.46
N LEU A 348 -10.29 -18.79 -3.23
CA LEU A 348 -10.89 -19.79 -2.34
C LEU A 348 -12.34 -19.44 -1.98
N LEU A 349 -12.63 -18.20 -1.62
CA LEU A 349 -14.00 -17.76 -1.32
C LEU A 349 -14.90 -17.87 -2.56
N GLY A 350 -14.35 -17.59 -3.76
CA GLY A 350 -15.04 -17.70 -5.03
C GLY A 350 -15.46 -19.12 -5.39
N THR A 351 -14.82 -20.17 -4.85
CA THR A 351 -15.28 -21.57 -5.01
C THR A 351 -16.57 -21.85 -4.22
N ILE A 352 -16.85 -21.06 -3.17
CA ILE A 352 -18.05 -21.21 -2.34
C ILE A 352 -19.13 -20.25 -2.84
N SER A 353 -18.80 -18.95 -2.92
CA SER A 353 -19.70 -17.92 -3.44
C SER A 353 -18.94 -16.68 -3.90
N SER A 354 -19.29 -16.16 -5.05
CA SER A 354 -18.79 -14.87 -5.57
C SER A 354 -19.66 -13.67 -5.16
N ALA A 355 -20.73 -13.90 -4.38
CA ALA A 355 -21.62 -12.83 -3.93
C ALA A 355 -20.89 -11.80 -3.04
N PRO A 356 -21.07 -10.49 -3.28
CA PRO A 356 -20.44 -9.45 -2.48
C PRO A 356 -20.70 -9.59 -0.98
N ALA A 357 -21.94 -9.93 -0.60
CA ALA A 357 -22.33 -10.14 0.79
C ALA A 357 -21.50 -11.24 1.47
N PHE A 358 -21.17 -12.33 0.77
CA PHE A 358 -20.36 -13.41 1.31
C PHE A 358 -18.88 -12.98 1.47
N ILE A 359 -18.32 -12.39 0.42
CA ILE A 359 -16.89 -11.99 0.39
C ILE A 359 -16.62 -10.91 1.45
N PHE A 360 -17.41 -9.85 1.47
CA PHE A 360 -17.24 -8.75 2.44
C PHE A 360 -17.74 -9.13 3.83
N GLY A 361 -18.70 -10.06 3.92
CA GLY A 361 -19.12 -10.67 5.18
C GLY A 361 -17.96 -11.41 5.86
N PHE A 362 -17.27 -12.26 5.12
CA PHE A 362 -16.06 -12.96 5.61
C PHE A 362 -14.98 -11.96 6.04
N SER A 363 -14.67 -11.00 5.19
CA SER A 363 -13.62 -10.00 5.48
C SER A 363 -13.96 -9.14 6.70
N GLY A 364 -15.22 -8.71 6.85
CA GLY A 364 -15.68 -7.93 7.99
C GLY A 364 -15.59 -8.69 9.31
N ILE A 365 -16.03 -9.96 9.32
CA ILE A 365 -15.94 -10.82 10.52
C ILE A 365 -14.46 -11.08 10.86
N LEU A 366 -13.63 -11.40 9.85
CA LEU A 366 -12.19 -11.59 10.05
C LEU A 366 -11.56 -10.36 10.72
N MET A 367 -11.88 -9.16 10.25
CA MET A 367 -11.34 -7.91 10.80
C MET A 367 -11.77 -7.69 12.26
N ILE A 368 -13.02 -7.99 12.59
CA ILE A 368 -13.49 -7.88 13.98
C ILE A 368 -12.71 -8.86 14.88
N LEU A 369 -12.58 -10.12 14.48
CA LEU A 369 -11.87 -11.14 15.26
C LEU A 369 -10.37 -10.80 15.44
N ILE A 370 -9.70 -10.38 14.36
CA ILE A 370 -8.28 -9.99 14.37
C ILE A 370 -8.04 -8.75 15.25
N SER A 371 -9.01 -7.85 15.36
CA SER A 371 -8.90 -6.67 16.22
C SER A 371 -8.85 -7.05 17.70
N PHE A 372 -9.65 -8.03 18.13
CA PHE A 372 -9.58 -8.57 19.49
C PHE A 372 -8.30 -9.38 19.73
N PHE A 373 -7.84 -10.14 18.73
CA PHE A 373 -6.54 -10.83 18.79
C PHE A 373 -5.39 -9.84 18.98
N GLY A 374 -5.39 -8.72 18.25
CA GLY A 374 -4.40 -7.66 18.41
C GLY A 374 -4.37 -7.09 19.84
N LEU A 375 -5.54 -6.81 20.42
CA LEU A 375 -5.63 -6.35 21.81
C LEU A 375 -5.08 -7.37 22.80
N TRP A 376 -5.38 -8.66 22.58
CA TRP A 376 -4.87 -9.73 23.43
C TRP A 376 -3.34 -9.80 23.43
N ILE A 377 -2.70 -9.67 22.23
CA ILE A 377 -1.25 -9.63 22.11
C ILE A 377 -0.66 -8.44 22.87
N VAL A 378 -1.21 -7.24 22.65
CA VAL A 378 -0.74 -6.01 23.29
C VAL A 378 -0.80 -6.10 24.81
N ARG A 379 -1.90 -6.60 25.35
CA ARG A 379 -2.07 -6.77 26.81
C ARG A 379 -1.14 -7.82 27.43
N LYS A 380 -0.76 -8.84 26.66
CA LYS A 380 0.14 -9.88 27.14
C LYS A 380 1.61 -9.47 27.13
N SER A 381 1.98 -8.51 26.25
CA SER A 381 3.33 -7.95 26.17
C SER A 381 3.58 -6.82 27.18
N GLY A 382 2.55 -6.22 27.75
CA GLY A 382 2.66 -5.17 28.77
C GLY A 382 2.67 -5.68 30.22
N LYS A 383 2.73 -7.00 30.41
CA LYS A 383 2.92 -7.67 31.71
C LYS A 383 4.30 -8.28 31.78
#